data_10d98d0ab6c33635bdd77a7c5eecf666
#
_entry.id   10d98d0ab6c33635bdd77a7c5eecf666
#
_cell.length_a   1.000
_cell.length_b   1.000
_cell.length_c   1.000
_cell.angle_alpha   90.00
_cell.angle_beta   90.00
_cell.angle_gamma   90.00
#
_symmetry.space_group_name_H-M   'P 1'
#
loop_
_entity.id
_entity.type
_entity.pdbx_description
1 polymer ?
#
loop_
_entity_poly.entity_id
_entity_poly.type
_entity_poly.pdbx_seq_one_letter_code
_entity_poly.pdbx_strand_id
1 'polypeptide(L)'
;MELMDICQAEVLEDHNVRLKFSDGTEKVVDLTIYLYGPIFEPMHNDMEIFRTLYVDEEAGTIVWPNGVDIDPNVLYYDHLQPAWMTEVDTAVAP
;
A
#
# COMPACT_ATOMS: atom_id res chain seq x y z
N MET A 1 3.24 -19.06 6.32
CA MET A 1 3.20 -17.61 6.02
C MET A 1 3.06 -16.85 7.31
N GLU A 2 4.00 -15.95 7.57
CA GLU A 2 3.89 -15.09 8.73
C GLU A 2 2.94 -13.93 8.46
N LEU A 3 2.24 -13.51 9.50
CA LEU A 3 1.38 -12.33 9.43
C LEU A 3 2.23 -11.11 9.76
N MET A 4 2.20 -10.11 8.89
CA MET A 4 2.96 -8.88 9.06
C MET A 4 2.05 -7.72 9.40
N ASP A 5 2.54 -6.86 10.29
CA ASP A 5 1.87 -5.60 10.57
C ASP A 5 2.63 -4.47 9.87
N ILE A 6 1.93 -3.42 9.54
CA ILE A 6 2.54 -2.20 9.04
C ILE A 6 2.79 -1.28 10.24
N CYS A 7 4.04 -0.84 10.39
CA CYS A 7 4.44 0.00 11.50
C CYS A 7 4.52 1.48 11.12
N GLN A 8 4.84 1.78 9.87
CA GLN A 8 4.96 3.14 9.38
C GLN A 8 4.47 3.22 7.95
N ALA A 9 3.93 4.37 7.58
CA ALA A 9 3.49 4.64 6.22
C ALA A 9 3.77 6.10 5.89
N GLU A 10 4.31 6.33 4.71
CA GLU A 10 4.60 7.68 4.23
C GLU A 10 4.09 7.79 2.80
N VAL A 11 3.17 8.71 2.57
CA VAL A 11 2.67 8.96 1.22
C VAL A 11 3.72 9.71 0.43
N LEU A 12 4.07 9.18 -0.72
CA LEU A 12 5.03 9.78 -1.64
C LEU A 12 4.28 10.50 -2.75
N GLU A 13 4.74 10.37 -3.99
CA GLU A 13 4.06 10.97 -5.13
C GLU A 13 2.90 10.09 -5.59
N ASP A 14 1.85 10.70 -6.08
CA ASP A 14 0.66 10.00 -6.57
C ASP A 14 0.12 9.05 -5.50
N HIS A 15 -0.13 7.81 -5.83
CA HIS A 15 -0.63 6.81 -4.87
C HIS A 15 0.48 5.90 -4.35
N ASN A 16 1.73 6.32 -4.48
CA ASN A 16 2.85 5.55 -3.95
C ASN A 16 3.01 5.80 -2.46
N VAL A 17 3.19 4.74 -1.71
CA VAL A 17 3.35 4.82 -0.27
C VAL A 17 4.54 3.96 0.14
N ARG A 18 5.44 4.55 0.93
CA ARG A 18 6.50 3.78 1.56
C ARG A 18 5.95 3.16 2.84
N LEU A 19 6.07 1.85 2.92
CA LEU A 19 5.57 1.08 4.06
C LEU A 19 6.73 0.42 4.78
N LYS A 20 6.67 0.45 6.12
CA LYS A 20 7.61 -0.29 6.93
C LYS A 20 6.82 -1.35 7.71
N PHE A 21 7.27 -2.58 7.63
CA PHE A 21 6.61 -3.72 8.24
C PHE A 21 7.26 -4.12 9.55
N SER A 22 6.58 -4.95 10.31
CA SER A 22 7.02 -5.36 11.65
C SER A 22 8.34 -6.11 11.66
N ASP A 23 8.71 -6.72 10.54
CA ASP A 23 10.00 -7.42 10.43
C ASP A 23 11.15 -6.50 9.99
N GLY A 24 10.88 -5.20 9.86
CA GLY A 24 11.87 -4.23 9.43
C GLY A 24 11.94 -4.01 7.92
N THR A 25 11.19 -4.79 7.14
CA THR A 25 11.15 -4.62 5.69
C THR A 25 10.51 -3.28 5.35
N GLU A 26 11.12 -2.58 4.40
CA GLU A 26 10.54 -1.37 3.83
C GLU A 26 10.33 -1.58 2.35
N LYS A 27 9.20 -1.12 1.84
CA LYS A 27 8.94 -1.18 0.42
C LYS A 27 8.00 -0.05 0.01
N VAL A 28 8.11 0.34 -1.25
CA VAL A 28 7.21 1.33 -1.84
C VAL A 28 6.19 0.59 -2.68
N VAL A 29 4.93 0.84 -2.40
CA VAL A 29 3.82 0.18 -3.11
C VAL A 29 2.96 1.25 -3.76
N ASP A 30 2.63 1.03 -5.03
CA ASP A 30 1.64 1.87 -5.71
C ASP A 30 0.26 1.32 -5.37
N LEU A 31 -0.48 2.04 -4.57
CA LEU A 31 -1.78 1.58 -4.10
C LEU A 31 -2.89 1.69 -5.14
N THR A 32 -2.62 2.33 -6.28
CA THR A 32 -3.64 2.50 -7.32
C THR A 32 -4.31 1.19 -7.68
N ILE A 33 -3.53 0.10 -7.76
CA ILE A 33 -4.06 -1.20 -8.15
C ILE A 33 -5.04 -1.78 -7.13
N TYR A 34 -5.07 -1.23 -5.92
CA TYR A 34 -5.99 -1.69 -4.88
C TYR A 34 -7.18 -0.74 -4.69
N LEU A 35 -7.14 0.45 -5.30
CA LEU A 35 -8.13 1.49 -5.06
C LEU A 35 -9.22 1.48 -6.13
N TYR A 36 -9.97 0.40 -6.19
CA TYR A 36 -11.09 0.32 -7.12
C TYR A 36 -12.33 -0.20 -6.41
N GLY A 37 -13.47 0.02 -7.05
CA GLY A 37 -14.76 -0.26 -6.42
C GLY A 37 -15.26 0.96 -5.65
N PRO A 38 -16.56 1.01 -5.37
CA PRO A 38 -17.18 2.20 -4.79
C PRO A 38 -16.59 2.65 -3.47
N ILE A 39 -16.15 1.71 -2.64
CA ILE A 39 -15.64 2.04 -1.31
C ILE A 39 -14.30 2.74 -1.37
N PHE A 40 -13.51 2.49 -2.42
CA PHE A 40 -12.19 3.10 -2.59
C PHE A 40 -12.22 4.31 -3.52
N GLU A 41 -13.33 4.59 -4.16
CA GLU A 41 -13.42 5.66 -5.15
C GLU A 41 -12.95 7.03 -4.62
N PRO A 42 -13.34 7.46 -3.40
CA PRO A 42 -12.86 8.74 -2.89
C PRO A 42 -11.33 8.80 -2.78
N MET A 43 -10.69 7.72 -2.35
CA MET A 43 -9.25 7.70 -2.22
C MET A 43 -8.55 7.64 -3.57
N HIS A 44 -9.19 7.03 -4.55
CA HIS A 44 -8.64 6.96 -5.90
C HIS A 44 -8.69 8.32 -6.61
N ASN A 45 -9.76 9.05 -6.43
CA ASN A 45 -10.04 10.26 -7.19
C ASN A 45 -9.60 11.56 -6.53
N ASP A 46 -9.38 11.54 -5.21
CA ASP A 46 -9.05 12.75 -4.45
C ASP A 46 -7.80 12.49 -3.62
N MET A 47 -6.70 13.13 -4.03
CA MET A 47 -5.41 12.94 -3.34
C MET A 47 -5.44 13.49 -1.91
N GLU A 48 -6.25 14.50 -1.63
CA GLU A 48 -6.36 14.99 -0.27
C GLU A 48 -6.95 13.93 0.64
N ILE A 49 -7.96 13.22 0.15
CA ILE A 49 -8.56 12.11 0.90
C ILE A 49 -7.56 10.96 1.01
N PHE A 50 -6.90 10.63 -0.08
CA PHE A 50 -5.91 9.55 -0.07
C PHE A 50 -4.83 9.79 0.99
N ARG A 51 -4.35 11.01 1.10
CA ARG A 51 -3.26 11.37 2.01
C ARG A 51 -3.65 11.35 3.48
N THR A 52 -4.91 11.18 3.80
CA THR A 52 -5.35 11.09 5.18
C THR A 52 -5.14 9.71 5.79
N LEU A 53 -4.61 8.77 5.03
CA LEU A 53 -4.33 7.44 5.57
C LEU A 53 -3.37 7.52 6.76
N TYR A 54 -3.50 6.58 7.66
CA TYR A 54 -2.63 6.50 8.83
C TYR A 54 -2.49 5.04 9.24
N VAL A 55 -1.47 4.77 10.05
CA VAL A 55 -1.27 3.43 10.59
C VAL A 55 -2.09 3.30 11.86
N ASP A 56 -2.97 2.31 11.90
CA ASP A 56 -3.73 1.96 13.10
C ASP A 56 -3.05 0.77 13.75
N GLU A 57 -2.53 0.97 14.95
CA GLU A 57 -1.79 -0.07 15.66
C GLU A 57 -2.64 -1.29 15.97
N GLU A 58 -3.93 -1.09 16.27
CA GLU A 58 -4.82 -2.21 16.54
C GLU A 58 -5.10 -3.02 15.30
N ALA A 59 -5.30 -2.36 14.18
CA ALA A 59 -5.54 -3.04 12.91
C ALA A 59 -4.24 -3.60 12.33
N GLY A 60 -3.10 -3.02 12.70
CA GLY A 60 -1.81 -3.42 12.18
C GLY A 60 -1.62 -3.07 10.72
N THR A 61 -2.32 -2.07 10.22
CA THR A 61 -2.27 -1.71 8.79
C THR A 61 -2.63 -0.25 8.60
N ILE A 62 -2.58 0.18 7.34
CA ILE A 62 -3.03 1.53 6.97
C ILE A 62 -4.54 1.57 6.90
N VAL A 63 -5.10 2.65 7.40
CA VAL A 63 -6.55 2.86 7.49
C VAL A 63 -6.84 4.29 7.07
N TRP A 64 -7.99 4.50 6.46
CA TRP A 64 -8.49 5.86 6.18
C TRP A 64 -9.56 6.23 7.22
N PRO A 65 -9.77 7.53 7.45
CA PRO A 65 -10.75 7.97 8.46
C PRO A 65 -12.16 7.44 8.27
N ASN A 66 -12.52 7.03 7.06
CA ASN A 66 -13.85 6.44 6.82
C ASN A 66 -13.92 4.96 7.21
N GLY A 67 -12.86 4.41 7.79
CA GLY A 67 -12.84 3.02 8.26
C GLY A 67 -12.39 2.00 7.23
N VAL A 68 -12.04 2.44 6.04
CA VAL A 68 -11.55 1.53 4.99
C VAL A 68 -10.08 1.23 5.22
N ASP A 69 -9.68 -0.02 5.04
CA ASP A 69 -8.30 -0.44 5.21
C ASP A 69 -7.88 -1.39 4.08
N ILE A 70 -6.58 -1.70 4.05
CA ILE A 70 -6.04 -2.72 3.15
C ILE A 70 -5.24 -3.69 4.02
N ASP A 71 -5.46 -4.98 3.81
CA ASP A 71 -4.79 -6.03 4.57
C ASP A 71 -3.27 -5.88 4.44
N PRO A 72 -2.53 -5.81 5.56
CA PRO A 72 -1.08 -5.64 5.50
C PRO A 72 -0.38 -6.80 4.82
N ASN A 73 -0.92 -8.00 4.89
CA ASN A 73 -0.31 -9.15 4.24
C ASN A 73 -0.44 -9.09 2.73
N VAL A 74 -1.54 -8.52 2.23
CA VAL A 74 -1.68 -8.26 0.80
C VAL A 74 -0.56 -7.37 0.32
N LEU A 75 -0.24 -6.34 1.08
CA LEU A 75 0.80 -5.38 0.71
C LEU A 75 2.21 -5.95 0.90
N TYR A 76 2.41 -6.74 1.95
CA TYR A 76 3.71 -7.34 2.20
C TYR A 76 4.07 -8.39 1.14
N TYR A 77 3.11 -9.22 0.77
CA TYR A 77 3.30 -10.29 -0.21
C TYR A 77 2.82 -9.89 -1.60
N ASP A 78 2.83 -8.59 -1.87
CA ASP A 78 2.32 -8.04 -3.11
C ASP A 78 3.07 -8.57 -4.33
N HIS A 79 2.35 -9.26 -5.19
CA HIS A 79 2.87 -9.75 -6.46
C HIS A 79 2.31 -8.96 -7.64
N LEU A 80 1.42 -8.00 -7.36
CA LEU A 80 0.77 -7.20 -8.40
C LEU A 80 1.56 -5.93 -8.59
N GLN A 81 2.69 -6.04 -9.25
CA GLN A 81 3.57 -4.91 -9.49
C GLN A 81 3.05 -4.08 -10.67
N PRO A 82 3.20 -2.76 -10.61
CA PRO A 82 2.96 -1.95 -11.81
C PRO A 82 3.84 -2.43 -12.95
N ALA A 83 3.36 -2.24 -14.17
CA ALA A 83 4.07 -2.75 -15.35
C ALA A 83 5.51 -2.30 -15.41
N TRP A 84 5.79 -1.03 -15.03
CA TRP A 84 7.15 -0.51 -15.09
C TRP A 84 8.08 -1.19 -14.08
N MET A 85 7.54 -1.62 -12.95
CA MET A 85 8.33 -2.39 -11.97
C MET A 85 8.58 -3.80 -12.48
N THR A 86 7.59 -4.38 -13.13
CA THR A 86 7.74 -5.70 -13.73
C THR A 86 8.82 -5.69 -14.81
N GLU A 87 8.88 -4.63 -15.59
CA GLU A 87 9.91 -4.49 -16.60
C GLU A 87 11.30 -4.47 -15.98
N VAL A 88 11.46 -3.79 -14.85
CA VAL A 88 12.72 -3.76 -14.15
C VAL A 88 13.12 -5.16 -13.72
N ASP A 89 12.18 -5.91 -13.18
CA ASP A 89 12.44 -7.29 -12.77
C ASP A 89 12.80 -8.15 -13.95
N THR A 90 12.11 -7.97 -15.06
CA THR A 90 12.39 -8.71 -16.28
C THR A 90 13.79 -8.43 -16.80
N ALA A 91 14.22 -7.19 -16.70
CA ALA A 91 15.55 -6.81 -17.14
C ALA A 91 16.63 -7.48 -16.31
N VAL A 92 16.32 -7.81 -15.09
CA VAL A 92 17.27 -8.44 -14.17
C VAL A 92 17.21 -9.96 -14.27
N ALA A 93 16.02 -10.49 -14.52
CA ALA A 93 15.74 -11.92 -14.43
C ALA A 93 16.21 -12.76 -15.62
N PRO A 94 16.28 -12.26 -16.84
CA PRO A 94 16.60 -13.11 -18.00
C PRO A 94 17.95 -13.77 -17.92
#